data_ec45f7ffb6eabca7e5ff26cc9f89d61b
#
_entry.id   ec45f7ffb6eabca7e5ff26cc9f89d61b
#
_cell.length_a   1.000
_cell.length_b   1.000
_cell.length_c   1.000
_cell.angle_alpha   90.00
_cell.angle_beta   90.00
_cell.angle_gamma   90.00
#
_symmetry.space_group_name_H-M   'P 1'
#
loop_
_entity.id
_entity.type
_entity.pdbx_description
1 polymer ?
#
loop_
_entity_poly.entity_id
_entity_poly.type
_entity_poly.pdbx_seq_one_letter_code
_entity_poly.pdbx_strand_id
1 'polypeptide(L)'
;MKNNLLTKLFISFSTIFAILPTNYIIAGSHELEISLQNCDYAKAFAKTVMKKKGSRTLDYYNQFNFTSPVAMEIVLSAYERNVEEPNFSDEWFEKCKEISCSLFWSDLKVAIELISD
;
A
#
# COMPACT_ATOMS: atom_id res chain seq x y z
N MET A 1 47.34 -6.93 -0.94
CA MET A 1 46.76 -8.14 -1.50
C MET A 1 45.32 -8.34 -1.14
N LYS A 2 44.97 -8.24 0.13
CA LYS A 2 43.57 -8.39 0.55
C LYS A 2 42.64 -7.39 -0.07
N ASN A 3 43.09 -6.16 -0.26
CA ASN A 3 42.30 -5.11 -0.86
C ASN A 3 41.98 -5.37 -2.34
N ASN A 4 42.91 -6.00 -3.05
CA ASN A 4 42.71 -6.33 -4.46
C ASN A 4 41.68 -7.45 -4.62
N LEU A 5 41.67 -8.42 -3.71
CA LEU A 5 40.68 -9.48 -3.72
C LEU A 5 39.29 -8.96 -3.43
N LEU A 6 39.17 -8.09 -2.47
CA LEU A 6 37.89 -7.44 -2.14
C LEU A 6 37.38 -6.60 -3.30
N THR A 7 38.28 -5.86 -3.95
CA THR A 7 37.92 -5.05 -5.10
C THR A 7 37.44 -5.91 -6.26
N LYS A 8 38.09 -7.04 -6.51
CA LYS A 8 37.65 -7.97 -7.54
C LYS A 8 36.30 -8.59 -7.24
N LEU A 9 36.06 -8.95 -6.00
CA LEU A 9 34.75 -9.45 -5.59
C LEU A 9 33.67 -8.41 -5.77
N PHE A 10 33.96 -7.16 -5.45
CA PHE A 10 33.03 -6.06 -5.64
C PHE A 10 32.69 -5.85 -7.11
N ILE A 11 33.69 -5.90 -7.97
CA ILE A 11 33.48 -5.72 -9.41
C ILE A 11 32.64 -6.85 -9.98
N SER A 12 32.90 -8.09 -9.57
CA SER A 12 32.11 -9.25 -9.99
C SER A 12 30.67 -9.13 -9.54
N PHE A 13 30.44 -8.68 -8.33
CA PHE A 13 29.13 -8.49 -7.80
C PHE A 13 28.38 -7.39 -8.56
N SER A 14 29.05 -6.30 -8.88
CA SER A 14 28.48 -5.21 -9.65
C SER A 14 28.10 -5.67 -11.06
N THR A 15 28.89 -6.52 -11.68
CA THR A 15 28.62 -7.08 -13.00
C THR A 15 27.37 -7.95 -13.00
N ILE A 16 27.19 -8.75 -11.99
CA ILE A 16 26.00 -9.58 -11.82
C ILE A 16 24.75 -8.69 -11.67
N PHE A 17 24.87 -7.62 -10.90
CA PHE A 17 23.78 -6.68 -10.72
C PHE A 17 23.43 -5.96 -12.02
N ALA A 18 24.40 -5.69 -12.87
CA ALA A 18 24.18 -5.03 -14.14
C ALA A 18 23.40 -5.90 -15.13
N ILE A 19 23.52 -7.22 -15.03
CA ILE A 19 22.82 -8.14 -15.93
C ILE A 19 21.38 -8.38 -15.46
N LEU A 20 21.15 -8.52 -14.17
CA LEU A 20 19.83 -8.75 -13.59
C LEU A 20 18.80 -7.64 -13.82
N PRO A 21 19.18 -6.36 -13.86
CA PRO A 21 18.20 -5.26 -13.94
C PRO A 21 17.25 -5.30 -15.13
N THR A 22 17.67 -5.86 -16.26
CA THR A 22 16.83 -5.87 -17.47
C THR A 22 15.57 -6.70 -17.26
N ASN A 23 15.70 -7.91 -16.74
CA ASN A 23 14.56 -8.77 -16.43
C ASN A 23 13.77 -8.25 -15.23
N TYR A 24 14.47 -7.67 -14.29
CA TYR A 24 13.86 -7.10 -13.10
C TYR A 24 12.99 -5.90 -13.43
N ILE A 25 13.40 -5.05 -14.36
CA ILE A 25 12.64 -3.88 -14.77
C ILE A 25 11.32 -4.28 -15.42
N ILE A 26 11.29 -5.32 -16.24
CA ILE A 26 10.07 -5.81 -16.87
C ILE A 26 9.09 -6.35 -15.81
N ALA A 27 9.57 -7.16 -14.88
CA ALA A 27 8.78 -7.65 -13.77
C ALA A 27 8.34 -6.50 -12.86
N GLY A 28 9.22 -5.54 -12.60
CA GLY A 28 8.94 -4.38 -11.77
C GLY A 28 7.86 -3.47 -12.33
N SER A 29 7.77 -3.34 -13.67
CA SER A 29 6.73 -2.54 -14.31
C SER A 29 5.36 -3.15 -14.10
N HIS A 30 5.24 -4.47 -14.21
CA HIS A 30 3.99 -5.17 -13.98
C HIS A 30 3.57 -5.08 -12.50
N GLU A 31 4.50 -5.29 -11.61
CA GLU A 31 4.25 -5.15 -10.17
C GLU A 31 3.84 -3.73 -9.80
N LEU A 32 4.44 -2.73 -10.44
CA LEU A 32 4.10 -1.34 -10.22
C LEU A 32 2.65 -1.05 -10.63
N GLU A 33 2.20 -1.56 -11.76
CA GLU A 33 0.82 -1.39 -12.20
C GLU A 33 -0.18 -1.99 -11.20
N ILE A 34 0.09 -3.20 -10.74
CA ILE A 34 -0.74 -3.86 -9.74
C ILE A 34 -0.73 -3.08 -8.43
N SER A 35 0.43 -2.59 -8.03
CA SER A 35 0.59 -1.82 -6.81
C SER A 35 -0.20 -0.51 -6.88
N LEU A 36 -0.14 0.20 -7.99
CA LEU A 36 -0.89 1.45 -8.18
C LEU A 36 -2.41 1.19 -8.15
N GLN A 37 -2.86 0.12 -8.77
CA GLN A 37 -4.27 -0.26 -8.72
C GLN A 37 -4.72 -0.54 -7.29
N ASN A 38 -3.90 -1.23 -6.51
CA ASN A 38 -4.18 -1.49 -5.11
C ASN A 38 -4.22 -0.19 -4.29
N CYS A 39 -3.42 0.79 -4.67
CA CYS A 39 -3.42 2.10 -4.01
C CYS A 39 -4.69 2.89 -4.32
N ASP A 40 -5.28 2.70 -5.49
CA ASP A 40 -6.60 3.24 -5.78
C ASP A 40 -7.66 2.68 -4.83
N TYR A 41 -7.55 1.40 -4.48
CA TYR A 41 -8.44 0.81 -3.49
C TYR A 41 -8.23 1.42 -2.10
N ALA A 42 -6.99 1.68 -1.72
CA ALA A 42 -6.70 2.34 -0.44
C ALA A 42 -7.35 3.73 -0.39
N LYS A 43 -7.22 4.49 -1.46
CA LYS A 43 -7.84 5.80 -1.58
C LYS A 43 -9.36 5.72 -1.51
N ALA A 44 -9.95 4.80 -2.26
CA ALA A 44 -11.40 4.61 -2.30
C ALA A 44 -11.96 4.18 -0.95
N PHE A 45 -11.27 3.28 -0.27
CA PHE A 45 -11.67 2.83 1.07
C PHE A 45 -11.62 3.98 2.06
N ALA A 46 -10.52 4.73 2.09
CA ALA A 46 -10.37 5.89 2.96
C ALA A 46 -11.46 6.92 2.72
N LYS A 47 -11.78 7.18 1.47
CA LYS A 47 -12.83 8.12 1.07
C LYS A 47 -14.20 7.66 1.56
N THR A 48 -14.50 6.37 1.43
CA THR A 48 -15.76 5.79 1.89
C THR A 48 -15.89 5.88 3.41
N VAL A 49 -14.81 5.59 4.14
CA VAL A 49 -14.77 5.71 5.60
C VAL A 49 -15.05 7.15 6.02
N MET A 50 -14.42 8.11 5.38
CA MET A 50 -14.63 9.53 5.69
C MET A 50 -16.07 9.96 5.41
N LYS A 51 -16.65 9.46 4.34
CA LYS A 51 -18.05 9.74 4.02
C LYS A 51 -18.99 9.21 5.10
N LYS A 52 -18.69 8.06 5.67
CA LYS A 52 -19.52 7.44 6.71
C LYS A 52 -19.26 8.00 8.11
N LYS A 53 -18.13 8.69 8.29
CA LYS A 53 -17.74 9.24 9.60
C LYS A 53 -18.80 10.15 10.20
N GLY A 54 -19.53 10.88 9.37
CA GLY A 54 -20.58 11.77 9.82
C GLY A 54 -21.86 11.07 10.27
N SER A 55 -22.08 9.81 9.90
CA SER A 55 -23.33 9.09 10.14
C SER A 55 -23.13 7.76 10.87
N ARG A 56 -21.93 7.30 11.05
CA ARG A 56 -21.62 6.02 11.69
C ARG A 56 -20.56 6.21 12.77
N THR A 57 -20.72 5.47 13.87
CA THR A 57 -19.71 5.45 14.93
C THR A 57 -18.63 4.42 14.59
N LEU A 58 -17.53 4.47 15.33
CA LEU A 58 -16.45 3.49 15.17
C LEU A 58 -16.93 2.05 15.34
N ASP A 59 -17.90 1.83 16.24
CA ASP A 59 -18.44 0.50 16.51
C ASP A 59 -19.10 -0.14 15.30
N TYR A 60 -19.57 0.66 14.35
CA TYR A 60 -20.16 0.17 13.11
C TYR A 60 -19.22 -0.79 12.38
N TYR A 61 -17.92 -0.55 12.45
CA TYR A 61 -16.94 -1.35 11.73
C TYR A 61 -16.63 -2.69 12.41
N ASN A 62 -17.03 -2.86 13.65
CA ASN A 62 -16.80 -4.11 14.37
C ASN A 62 -17.61 -5.29 13.80
N GLN A 63 -18.69 -5.02 13.08
CA GLN A 63 -19.48 -6.06 12.45
C GLN A 63 -18.80 -6.69 11.23
N PHE A 64 -17.82 -6.01 10.66
CA PHE A 64 -17.12 -6.49 9.48
C PHE A 64 -15.87 -7.26 9.88
N ASN A 65 -15.65 -8.37 9.20
CA ASN A 65 -14.46 -9.17 9.41
C ASN A 65 -13.50 -8.92 8.25
N PHE A 66 -12.79 -7.80 8.31
CA PHE A 66 -11.87 -7.42 7.27
C PHE A 66 -10.69 -8.38 7.19
N THR A 67 -10.38 -8.87 5.99
CA THR A 67 -9.21 -9.70 5.76
C THR A 67 -7.94 -8.85 5.68
N SER A 68 -8.08 -7.58 5.28
CA SER A 68 -6.95 -6.66 5.22
C SER A 68 -6.69 -6.02 6.58
N PRO A 69 -5.50 -6.19 7.17
CA PRO A 69 -5.17 -5.51 8.42
C PRO A 69 -5.11 -3.99 8.27
N VAL A 70 -4.87 -3.50 7.06
CA VAL A 70 -4.82 -2.07 6.78
C VAL A 70 -6.20 -1.43 6.85
N ALA A 71 -7.26 -2.18 6.58
CA ALA A 71 -8.62 -1.65 6.62
C ALA A 71 -8.95 -1.02 7.98
N MET A 72 -8.68 -1.70 9.07
CA MET A 72 -8.93 -1.14 10.40
C MET A 72 -7.97 -0.01 10.76
N GLU A 73 -6.75 -0.04 10.25
CA GLU A 73 -5.84 1.08 10.45
C GLU A 73 -6.38 2.36 9.82
N ILE A 74 -6.94 2.26 8.62
CA ILE A 74 -7.56 3.39 7.93
C ILE A 74 -8.77 3.89 8.74
N VAL A 75 -9.62 2.99 9.19
CA VAL A 75 -10.80 3.34 10.00
C VAL A 75 -10.39 4.06 11.27
N LEU A 76 -9.48 3.47 12.03
CA LEU A 76 -9.01 4.08 13.30
C LEU A 76 -8.39 5.44 13.05
N SER A 77 -7.57 5.57 12.02
CA SER A 77 -6.93 6.83 11.66
C SER A 77 -7.98 7.91 11.35
N ALA A 78 -9.04 7.54 10.63
CA ALA A 78 -10.10 8.49 10.29
C ALA A 78 -10.86 8.98 11.52
N TYR A 79 -11.10 8.11 12.49
CA TYR A 79 -11.92 8.43 13.66
C TYR A 79 -11.13 9.05 14.81
N GLU A 80 -9.85 8.68 14.95
CA GLU A 80 -9.02 9.17 16.04
C GLU A 80 -8.30 10.48 15.72
N ARG A 81 -8.13 10.79 14.45
CA ARG A 81 -7.44 12.01 14.00
C ARG A 81 -8.46 13.03 13.52
N ASN A 82 -8.09 14.30 13.66
CA ASN A 82 -8.85 15.40 13.09
C ASN A 82 -8.39 15.60 11.64
N VAL A 83 -9.01 14.87 10.72
CA VAL A 83 -8.64 14.85 9.30
C VAL A 83 -9.81 15.22 8.42
N GLU A 84 -9.51 15.72 7.23
CA GLU A 84 -10.49 16.15 6.25
C GLU A 84 -10.21 15.52 4.88
N GLU A 85 -11.27 15.42 4.08
CA GLU A 85 -11.16 15.02 2.70
C GLU A 85 -10.91 16.26 1.82
N PRO A 86 -10.15 16.16 0.71
CA PRO A 86 -9.53 14.92 0.17
C PRO A 86 -8.17 14.56 0.77
N ASN A 87 -7.69 15.33 1.73
CA ASN A 87 -6.34 15.15 2.30
C ASN A 87 -6.15 13.75 2.89
N PHE A 88 -7.16 13.21 3.54
CA PHE A 88 -7.08 11.91 4.19
C PHE A 88 -6.94 10.78 3.17
N SER A 89 -7.79 10.75 2.14
CA SER A 89 -7.71 9.71 1.12
C SER A 89 -6.43 9.82 0.30
N ASP A 90 -5.96 11.03 0.03
CA ASP A 90 -4.69 11.26 -0.66
C ASP A 90 -3.51 10.77 0.19
N GLU A 91 -3.56 10.98 1.50
CA GLU A 91 -2.53 10.49 2.42
C GLU A 91 -2.40 8.97 2.34
N TRP A 92 -3.51 8.24 2.37
CA TRP A 92 -3.48 6.78 2.30
C TRP A 92 -3.04 6.26 0.94
N PHE A 93 -3.38 6.97 -0.12
CA PHE A 93 -2.86 6.66 -1.45
C PHE A 93 -1.33 6.76 -1.47
N GLU A 94 -0.78 7.85 -0.92
CA GLU A 94 0.66 8.04 -0.87
C GLU A 94 1.36 7.02 0.03
N LYS A 95 0.78 6.70 1.17
CA LYS A 95 1.32 5.65 2.06
C LYS A 95 1.37 4.30 1.37
N CYS A 96 0.34 3.97 0.59
CA CYS A 96 0.30 2.73 -0.16
C CYS A 96 1.44 2.67 -1.17
N LYS A 97 1.72 3.78 -1.85
CA LYS A 97 2.81 3.84 -2.82
C LYS A 97 4.18 3.64 -2.18
N GLU A 98 4.36 4.13 -0.97
CA GLU A 98 5.61 3.98 -0.23
C GLU A 98 5.82 2.55 0.27
N ILE A 99 4.75 1.90 0.69
CA ILE A 99 4.79 0.52 1.21
C ILE A 99 4.47 -0.42 0.06
N SER A 100 5.38 -0.53 -0.88
CA SER A 100 5.16 -1.27 -2.11
C SER A 100 4.83 -2.75 -1.89
N CYS A 101 3.90 -3.27 -2.67
CA CYS A 101 3.62 -4.69 -2.89
C CYS A 101 3.11 -5.47 -1.68
N SER A 102 2.28 -4.86 -0.87
CA SER A 102 1.62 -5.60 0.20
C SER A 102 0.34 -6.24 -0.33
N LEU A 103 0.20 -7.54 -0.16
CA LEU A 103 -1.04 -8.24 -0.41
C LEU A 103 -2.20 -7.67 0.40
N PHE A 104 -1.88 -6.98 1.49
CA PHE A 104 -2.87 -6.34 2.36
C PHE A 104 -3.71 -5.29 1.65
N TRP A 105 -3.13 -4.63 0.64
CA TRP A 105 -3.84 -3.57 -0.09
C TRP A 105 -4.85 -4.13 -1.09
N SER A 106 -4.60 -5.30 -1.66
CA SER A 106 -5.53 -5.92 -2.61
C SER A 106 -6.85 -6.32 -1.94
N ASP A 107 -6.81 -6.68 -0.67
CA ASP A 107 -8.01 -7.08 0.07
C ASP A 107 -8.92 -5.89 0.40
N LEU A 108 -8.44 -4.67 0.21
CA LEU A 108 -9.26 -3.48 0.40
C LEU A 108 -10.42 -3.38 -0.58
N LYS A 109 -10.31 -4.01 -1.74
CA LYS A 109 -11.41 -4.09 -2.69
C LYS A 109 -12.63 -4.73 -2.04
N VAL A 110 -12.41 -5.85 -1.35
CA VAL A 110 -13.49 -6.55 -0.62
C VAL A 110 -14.01 -5.69 0.53
N ALA A 111 -13.11 -5.02 1.25
CA ALA A 111 -13.48 -4.14 2.34
C ALA A 111 -14.37 -2.99 1.87
N ILE A 112 -14.06 -2.42 0.70
CA ILE A 112 -14.89 -1.37 0.10
C ILE A 112 -16.31 -1.90 -0.16
N GLU A 113 -16.41 -3.08 -0.73
CA GLU A 113 -17.71 -3.70 -1.03
C GLU A 113 -18.54 -3.92 0.24
N LEU A 114 -17.88 -4.34 1.33
CA LEU A 114 -18.55 -4.58 2.59
C LEU A 114 -19.15 -3.32 3.21
N ILE A 115 -18.48 -2.18 3.08
CA ILE A 115 -18.92 -0.93 3.70
C ILE A 115 -19.67 0.01 2.75
N SER A 116 -19.84 -0.36 1.50
CA SER A 116 -20.39 0.51 0.45
C SER A 116 -21.91 0.43 0.33
N ASP A 117 -22.62 0.45 1.37
CA ASP A 117 -24.10 0.48 1.32
C ASP A 117 -24.63 1.87 1.02
#